data_240087fa065ff767cc569fd68a7b52ab
#
_entry.id   240087fa065ff767cc569fd68a7b52ab
#
_cell.length_a   1.000
_cell.length_b   1.000
_cell.length_c   1.000
_cell.angle_alpha   90.00
_cell.angle_beta   90.00
_cell.angle_gamma   90.00
#
_symmetry.space_group_name_H-M   'P 1'
#
loop_
_entity.id
_entity.type
_entity.pdbx_description
1 polymer ?
#
loop_
_entity_poly.entity_id
_entity_poly.type
_entity_poly.pdbx_seq_one_letter_code
_entity_poly.pdbx_strand_id
1 'polypeptide(L)'
;MSDYFDRVERQIVRNVEAGLPRASRRPNVSGYLAIAAAAVVVIVVAGAFLLARGSSPNPPPAASHSVTVTFKATAIDSKAPVGALDPVVAILRERLDSVFPGVRVSRAGNEIIVTAPKANAGTRAGILALVTTRAQLDFYDWEANALTPNGKTVASQLETQDPTAVAISQGSGNGAPGGPFAGSMKLYDAVTLASKQPPRASAVNSRITPQYWMFGAPGSAACEAAAKAGGTVSTAGQHCLLNGPYDNRHALLTGLPAGVSPSDGQILVVPRGTVVLQAIPASFSNPTPIDDPSAQFFVLKDNVAIYGSDIANPEQRSDPNTGTPDVTFGFSSKGKREFQNVTANIAHRGDLVSSPGQTLNQHFAVALDNRLITVPFIDFKQYPNGINGDNGADIAGSFTISSAKDLATILRYGPLPVTLTVKG
;
A
#
# COMPACT_ATOMS: atom_id res chain seq x y z
N MET A 1 17.43 27.69 5.34
CA MET A 1 16.47 26.80 4.68
C MET A 1 16.63 25.33 5.09
N SER A 2 17.83 24.87 5.45
CA SER A 2 18.12 23.53 5.98
C SER A 2 17.37 23.24 7.30
N ASP A 3 17.31 24.18 8.21
CA ASP A 3 16.88 24.02 9.62
C ASP A 3 15.40 23.68 9.84
N TYR A 4 14.53 23.90 8.86
CA TYR A 4 13.11 23.59 8.96
C TYR A 4 12.79 22.19 8.41
N PHE A 5 13.43 21.78 7.31
CA PHE A 5 13.40 20.40 6.83
C PHE A 5 13.87 19.46 7.93
N ASP A 6 14.99 19.79 8.56
CA ASP A 6 15.54 19.05 9.70
C ASP A 6 14.58 18.97 10.90
N ARG A 7 13.64 19.90 11.04
CA ARG A 7 12.65 19.89 12.12
C ARG A 7 11.39 19.09 11.79
N VAL A 8 10.85 19.24 10.59
CA VAL A 8 9.66 18.46 10.12
C VAL A 8 10.04 16.99 9.96
N GLU A 9 11.20 16.72 9.38
CA GLU A 9 11.76 15.40 9.25
C GLU A 9 12.02 14.76 10.61
N ARG A 10 12.65 15.46 11.53
CA ARG A 10 12.85 15.01 12.92
C ARG A 10 11.54 14.74 13.65
N GLN A 11 10.44 15.32 13.22
CA GLN A 11 9.17 15.14 13.89
C GLN A 11 8.33 14.02 13.30
N ILE A 12 8.34 13.84 11.99
CA ILE A 12 7.77 12.65 11.33
C ILE A 12 8.54 11.42 11.80
N VAL A 13 9.88 11.49 11.83
CA VAL A 13 10.75 10.42 12.31
C VAL A 13 10.63 10.20 13.82
N ARG A 14 10.54 11.23 14.65
CA ARG A 14 10.30 11.06 16.10
C ARG A 14 8.95 10.41 16.38
N ASN A 15 7.97 10.65 15.55
CA ASN A 15 6.64 10.05 15.69
C ASN A 15 6.65 8.58 15.27
N VAL A 16 7.50 8.21 14.30
CA VAL A 16 7.78 6.81 13.95
C VAL A 16 8.65 6.13 15.03
N GLU A 17 9.65 6.83 15.59
CA GLU A 17 10.56 6.31 16.61
C GLU A 17 9.96 6.32 18.03
N ALA A 18 9.02 7.20 18.36
CA ALA A 18 8.34 7.20 19.67
C ALA A 18 7.52 5.91 19.89
N GLY A 19 7.27 5.16 18.83
CA GLY A 19 6.68 3.83 18.89
C GLY A 19 7.66 2.68 19.07
N LEU A 20 8.97 2.92 19.00
CA LEU A 20 9.97 1.88 19.27
C LEU A 20 10.39 1.90 20.73
N PRO A 21 10.46 0.76 21.44
CA PRO A 21 10.90 0.73 22.83
C PRO A 21 12.35 1.24 22.91
N ARG A 22 12.56 2.34 23.62
CA ARG A 22 13.90 2.86 23.91
C ARG A 22 14.71 1.78 24.61
N ALA A 23 15.81 1.37 24.01
CA ALA A 23 16.82 0.57 24.68
C ALA A 23 17.32 1.35 25.91
N SER A 24 16.90 0.90 27.09
CA SER A 24 17.33 1.47 28.36
C SER A 24 18.84 1.27 28.51
N ARG A 25 19.56 2.37 28.81
CA ARG A 25 20.97 2.31 29.24
C ARG A 25 21.04 1.42 30.47
N ARG A 26 21.87 0.40 30.38
CA ARG A 26 22.17 -0.55 31.46
C ARG A 26 22.89 0.09 32.62
N PRO A 27 22.62 -0.34 33.86
CA PRO A 27 23.67 -0.56 34.83
C PRO A 27 24.12 -2.04 34.79
N ASN A 28 25.42 -2.24 34.90
CA ASN A 28 26.04 -3.55 35.04
C ASN A 28 25.51 -4.32 36.25
N VAL A 29 25.02 -5.52 36.05
CA VAL A 29 25.16 -6.61 37.04
C VAL A 29 25.18 -7.95 36.29
N SER A 30 26.17 -8.76 36.62
CA SER A 30 26.38 -10.12 36.19
C SER A 30 25.23 -11.06 36.55
N GLY A 31 24.94 -12.00 35.69
CA GLY A 31 24.44 -13.30 36.14
C GLY A 31 23.30 -13.91 35.33
N TYR A 32 23.64 -15.00 34.66
CA TYR A 32 22.83 -16.14 34.20
C TYR A 32 21.86 -16.04 33.05
N LEU A 33 22.27 -16.75 31.99
CA LEU A 33 21.57 -17.43 30.91
C LEU A 33 20.04 -17.60 31.01
N ALA A 34 19.33 -17.19 29.97
CA ALA A 34 18.26 -17.97 29.36
C ALA A 34 18.20 -17.67 27.86
N ILE A 35 18.41 -18.72 27.09
CA ILE A 35 18.40 -18.76 25.62
C ILE A 35 16.95 -18.76 25.16
N ALA A 36 16.58 -17.80 24.33
CA ALA A 36 15.45 -17.94 23.43
C ALA A 36 15.92 -17.65 22.01
N ALA A 37 16.11 -18.72 21.25
CA ALA A 37 16.54 -18.70 19.87
C ALA A 37 15.39 -18.25 18.97
N ALA A 38 15.49 -17.06 18.37
CA ALA A 38 14.77 -16.71 17.16
C ALA A 38 15.68 -17.05 15.98
N ALA A 39 15.36 -18.11 15.28
CA ALA A 39 16.10 -18.56 14.10
C ALA A 39 15.84 -17.59 12.93
N VAL A 40 16.79 -16.74 12.67
CA VAL A 40 16.92 -16.03 11.40
C VAL A 40 17.62 -16.99 10.43
N VAL A 41 16.89 -17.59 9.51
CA VAL A 41 17.48 -18.34 8.42
C VAL A 41 17.98 -17.34 7.37
N VAL A 42 19.23 -16.91 7.52
CA VAL A 42 19.98 -16.26 6.46
C VAL A 42 20.62 -17.38 5.63
N ILE A 43 20.08 -17.64 4.44
CA ILE A 43 20.78 -18.48 3.46
C ILE A 43 21.87 -17.62 2.84
N VAL A 44 23.04 -17.64 3.46
CA VAL A 44 24.28 -17.20 2.85
C VAL A 44 24.82 -18.39 2.05
N VAL A 45 24.66 -18.37 0.73
CA VAL A 45 25.42 -19.22 -0.15
C VAL A 45 26.81 -18.59 -0.28
N ALA A 46 27.68 -18.86 0.69
CA ALA A 46 29.11 -18.61 0.56
C ALA A 46 29.73 -19.79 -0.19
N GLY A 47 29.86 -19.63 -1.51
CA GLY A 47 30.71 -20.51 -2.30
C GLY A 47 32.18 -20.29 -1.96
N ALA A 48 32.77 -21.21 -1.21
CA ALA A 48 34.20 -21.27 -1.02
C ALA A 48 34.87 -21.58 -2.35
N PHE A 49 35.61 -20.61 -2.94
CA PHE A 49 36.60 -20.86 -3.97
C PHE A 49 37.98 -20.69 -3.36
N LEU A 50 38.57 -21.81 -2.94
CA LEU A 50 39.99 -21.93 -2.66
C LEU A 50 40.76 -22.14 -3.98
N LEU A 51 41.59 -21.17 -4.28
CA LEU A 51 42.84 -21.16 -5.03
C LEU A 51 43.19 -22.44 -5.82
N ALA A 52 42.96 -22.38 -7.12
CA ALA A 52 43.80 -23.03 -8.10
C ALA A 52 44.22 -21.98 -9.14
N ARG A 53 45.50 -21.57 -9.11
CA ARG A 53 46.13 -20.82 -10.20
C ARG A 53 46.20 -21.72 -11.43
N GLY A 54 45.27 -21.58 -12.32
CA GLY A 54 45.30 -22.06 -13.68
C GLY A 54 44.70 -20.95 -14.55
N SER A 55 45.40 -20.49 -15.56
CA SER A 55 44.96 -19.57 -16.58
C SER A 55 43.79 -20.18 -17.32
N SER A 56 42.55 -19.88 -16.85
CA SER A 56 41.32 -20.24 -17.55
C SER A 56 41.02 -19.20 -18.62
N PRO A 57 40.64 -19.60 -19.84
CA PRO A 57 40.20 -18.68 -20.86
C PRO A 57 38.98 -17.93 -20.31
N ASN A 58 38.86 -16.64 -20.66
CA ASN A 58 37.70 -15.80 -20.32
C ASN A 58 36.40 -16.59 -20.52
N PRO A 59 35.52 -16.64 -19.49
CA PRO A 59 34.22 -17.26 -19.69
C PRO A 59 33.52 -16.52 -20.82
N PRO A 60 32.83 -17.24 -21.72
CA PRO A 60 32.05 -16.60 -22.78
C PRO A 60 31.07 -15.61 -22.14
N PRO A 61 30.82 -14.45 -22.77
CA PRO A 61 29.87 -13.48 -22.23
C PRO A 61 28.55 -14.19 -21.97
N ALA A 62 28.05 -14.08 -20.74
CA ALA A 62 26.79 -14.71 -20.33
C ALA A 62 25.73 -14.34 -21.37
N ALA A 63 25.11 -15.37 -21.99
CA ALA A 63 24.12 -15.17 -23.02
C ALA A 63 23.03 -14.24 -22.45
N SER A 64 22.89 -13.06 -23.01
CA SER A 64 21.89 -12.07 -22.58
C SER A 64 20.53 -12.61 -23.02
N HIS A 65 19.81 -13.26 -22.12
CA HIS A 65 18.47 -13.73 -22.37
C HIS A 65 17.52 -12.52 -22.40
N SER A 66 16.65 -12.44 -23.39
CA SER A 66 15.54 -11.50 -23.39
C SER A 66 14.37 -12.07 -22.59
N VAL A 67 13.70 -11.22 -21.81
CA VAL A 67 12.44 -11.56 -21.14
C VAL A 67 11.32 -10.79 -21.80
N THR A 68 10.28 -11.50 -22.26
CA THR A 68 9.06 -10.90 -22.77
C THR A 68 7.89 -11.28 -21.85
N VAL A 69 7.10 -10.27 -21.45
CA VAL A 69 5.89 -10.44 -20.64
C VAL A 69 4.74 -9.75 -21.36
N THR A 70 3.63 -10.46 -21.49
CA THR A 70 2.39 -9.94 -22.09
C THR A 70 1.37 -9.65 -20.98
N PHE A 71 0.74 -8.50 -21.05
CA PHE A 71 -0.29 -8.07 -20.11
C PHE A 71 -1.58 -7.82 -20.87
N LYS A 72 -2.71 -8.17 -20.25
CA LYS A 72 -4.04 -7.82 -20.73
C LYS A 72 -4.47 -6.53 -20.04
N ALA A 73 -4.85 -5.53 -20.83
CA ALA A 73 -5.42 -4.29 -20.34
C ALA A 73 -6.93 -4.40 -20.17
N THR A 74 -7.44 -3.93 -19.04
CA THR A 74 -8.87 -3.77 -18.75
C THR A 74 -9.16 -2.34 -18.33
N ALA A 75 -10.27 -1.78 -18.81
CA ALA A 75 -10.69 -0.44 -18.40
C ALA A 75 -11.03 -0.43 -16.91
N ILE A 76 -10.74 0.69 -16.25
CA ILE A 76 -11.13 0.90 -14.85
C ILE A 76 -12.65 1.08 -14.74
N ASP A 77 -13.24 1.79 -15.70
CA ASP A 77 -14.69 1.88 -15.84
C ASP A 77 -15.18 0.84 -16.85
N SER A 78 -15.95 -0.12 -16.39
CA SER A 78 -16.50 -1.20 -17.22
C SER A 78 -17.44 -0.73 -18.33
N LYS A 79 -17.95 0.51 -18.26
CA LYS A 79 -18.79 1.12 -19.28
C LYS A 79 -17.98 1.83 -20.37
N ALA A 80 -16.71 2.13 -20.10
CA ALA A 80 -15.82 2.69 -21.06
C ALA A 80 -15.16 1.56 -21.86
N PRO A 81 -15.04 1.66 -23.19
CA PRO A 81 -14.12 0.81 -23.93
C PRO A 81 -12.72 1.02 -23.35
N VAL A 82 -11.87 0.00 -23.41
CA VAL A 82 -10.44 0.19 -23.14
C VAL A 82 -10.00 1.31 -24.08
N GLY A 83 -9.79 2.48 -23.53
CA GLY A 83 -9.48 3.69 -24.28
C GLY A 83 -8.16 3.55 -25.05
N ALA A 84 -7.70 4.60 -25.68
CA ALA A 84 -6.42 4.60 -26.35
C ALA A 84 -5.31 4.13 -25.37
N LEU A 85 -4.66 3.01 -25.67
CA LEU A 85 -3.57 2.48 -24.85
C LEU A 85 -2.23 3.20 -25.08
N ASP A 86 -2.19 4.18 -25.99
CA ASP A 86 -0.97 4.94 -26.27
C ASP A 86 -0.45 5.72 -25.05
N PRO A 87 -1.30 6.38 -24.23
CA PRO A 87 -0.86 6.97 -22.97
C PRO A 87 -0.30 5.94 -21.98
N VAL A 88 -0.92 4.74 -21.92
CA VAL A 88 -0.45 3.64 -21.07
C VAL A 88 0.94 3.18 -21.52
N VAL A 89 1.13 2.97 -22.84
CA VAL A 89 2.44 2.60 -23.41
C VAL A 89 3.49 3.68 -23.12
N ALA A 90 3.13 4.97 -23.22
CA ALA A 90 4.04 6.06 -22.89
C ALA A 90 4.47 6.02 -21.41
N ILE A 91 3.51 5.97 -20.49
CA ILE A 91 3.79 5.87 -19.04
C ILE A 91 4.66 4.65 -18.72
N LEU A 92 4.31 3.48 -19.26
CA LEU A 92 5.06 2.26 -19.01
C LEU A 92 6.47 2.30 -19.58
N ARG A 93 6.65 2.92 -20.75
CA ARG A 93 7.96 3.09 -21.36
C ARG A 93 8.87 3.92 -20.44
N GLU A 94 8.37 5.05 -19.96
CA GLU A 94 9.10 5.92 -19.05
C GLU A 94 9.42 5.22 -17.71
N ARG A 95 8.42 4.53 -17.10
CA ARG A 95 8.63 3.77 -15.85
C ARG A 95 9.69 2.68 -16.01
N LEU A 96 9.63 1.92 -17.10
CA LEU A 96 10.48 0.76 -17.31
C LEU A 96 11.88 1.14 -17.78
N ASP A 97 12.03 2.15 -18.65
CA ASP A 97 13.34 2.55 -19.17
C ASP A 97 14.24 3.15 -18.09
N SER A 98 13.64 3.77 -17.06
CA SER A 98 14.37 4.28 -15.89
C SER A 98 15.03 3.18 -15.05
N VAL A 99 14.50 1.95 -15.11
CA VAL A 99 14.97 0.78 -14.31
C VAL A 99 15.62 -0.28 -15.19
N PHE A 100 15.12 -0.49 -16.41
CA PHE A 100 15.59 -1.49 -17.37
C PHE A 100 15.95 -0.81 -18.72
N PRO A 101 17.14 -0.24 -18.86
CA PRO A 101 17.53 0.48 -20.06
C PRO A 101 17.41 -0.36 -21.33
N GLY A 102 16.76 0.22 -22.36
CA GLY A 102 16.53 -0.43 -23.64
C GLY A 102 15.32 -1.38 -23.67
N VAL A 103 14.48 -1.34 -22.65
CA VAL A 103 13.19 -2.07 -22.65
C VAL A 103 12.30 -1.57 -23.79
N ARG A 104 11.56 -2.48 -24.40
CA ARG A 104 10.58 -2.16 -25.46
C ARG A 104 9.17 -2.43 -24.94
N VAL A 105 8.32 -1.42 -25.03
CA VAL A 105 6.90 -1.52 -24.73
C VAL A 105 6.11 -1.30 -26.00
N SER A 106 5.28 -2.27 -26.36
CA SER A 106 4.41 -2.23 -27.53
C SER A 106 3.00 -2.68 -27.18
N ARG A 107 2.04 -2.43 -28.05
CA ARG A 107 0.66 -2.91 -27.90
C ARG A 107 0.22 -3.79 -29.04
N ALA A 108 -0.68 -4.72 -28.77
CA ALA A 108 -1.40 -5.52 -29.76
C ALA A 108 -2.86 -5.64 -29.33
N GLY A 109 -3.75 -4.84 -29.93
CA GLY A 109 -5.14 -4.74 -29.48
C GLY A 109 -5.22 -4.25 -28.02
N ASN A 110 -5.81 -5.05 -27.13
CA ASN A 110 -5.91 -4.78 -25.69
C ASN A 110 -4.75 -5.39 -24.88
N GLU A 111 -3.66 -5.77 -25.53
CA GLU A 111 -2.50 -6.33 -24.87
C GLU A 111 -1.33 -5.36 -24.90
N ILE A 112 -0.58 -5.35 -23.80
CA ILE A 112 0.70 -4.64 -23.68
C ILE A 112 1.81 -5.70 -23.63
N ILE A 113 2.79 -5.56 -24.49
CA ILE A 113 3.93 -6.48 -24.58
C ILE A 113 5.18 -5.71 -24.15
N VAL A 114 5.84 -6.24 -23.12
CA VAL A 114 7.09 -5.69 -22.57
C VAL A 114 8.22 -6.65 -22.85
N THR A 115 9.27 -6.18 -23.50
CA THR A 115 10.47 -6.97 -23.81
C THR A 115 11.72 -6.27 -23.28
N ALA A 116 12.41 -6.92 -22.34
CA ALA A 116 13.71 -6.50 -21.83
C ALA A 116 14.82 -7.31 -22.52
N PRO A 117 15.75 -6.66 -23.28
CA PRO A 117 16.76 -7.36 -24.07
C PRO A 117 17.91 -7.94 -23.25
N LYS A 118 18.11 -7.45 -22.02
CA LYS A 118 19.18 -7.87 -21.11
C LYS A 118 18.56 -8.24 -19.76
N ALA A 119 18.10 -9.48 -19.66
CA ALA A 119 17.40 -9.95 -18.47
C ALA A 119 18.34 -10.68 -17.49
N ASN A 120 18.12 -10.45 -16.22
CA ASN A 120 18.66 -11.21 -15.10
C ASN A 120 17.53 -11.89 -14.32
N ALA A 121 17.85 -12.63 -13.27
CA ALA A 121 16.86 -13.36 -12.47
C ALA A 121 15.75 -12.47 -11.88
N GLY A 122 16.02 -11.19 -11.59
CA GLY A 122 15.04 -10.23 -11.04
C GLY A 122 14.24 -9.46 -12.09
N THR A 123 14.65 -9.47 -13.35
CA THR A 123 14.06 -8.60 -14.40
C THR A 123 12.55 -8.84 -14.58
N ARG A 124 12.11 -10.11 -14.60
CA ARG A 124 10.69 -10.43 -14.73
C ARG A 124 9.87 -9.89 -13.54
N ALA A 125 10.35 -10.10 -12.32
CA ALA A 125 9.67 -9.62 -11.12
C ALA A 125 9.60 -8.08 -11.08
N GLY A 126 10.68 -7.39 -11.44
CA GLY A 126 10.68 -5.93 -11.54
C GLY A 126 9.72 -5.40 -12.61
N ILE A 127 9.66 -6.03 -13.79
CA ILE A 127 8.67 -5.69 -14.83
C ILE A 127 7.25 -5.86 -14.28
N LEU A 128 6.97 -6.98 -13.61
CA LEU A 128 5.65 -7.22 -13.02
C LEU A 128 5.30 -6.13 -12.01
N ALA A 129 6.17 -5.80 -11.08
CA ALA A 129 5.94 -4.78 -10.07
C ALA A 129 5.62 -3.41 -10.68
N LEU A 130 6.40 -2.95 -11.67
CA LEU A 130 6.22 -1.64 -12.30
C LEU A 130 5.00 -1.57 -13.23
N VAL A 131 4.61 -2.67 -13.87
CA VAL A 131 3.51 -2.69 -14.84
C VAL A 131 2.16 -2.93 -14.17
N THR A 132 2.08 -3.82 -13.16
CA THR A 132 0.79 -4.12 -12.50
C THR A 132 0.41 -3.10 -11.45
N THR A 133 1.34 -2.27 -10.97
CA THR A 133 1.07 -1.18 -10.04
C THR A 133 0.43 -0.01 -10.78
N ARG A 134 -0.81 0.33 -10.42
CA ARG A 134 -1.53 1.46 -11.01
C ARG A 134 -0.93 2.80 -10.60
N ALA A 135 -0.31 2.88 -9.42
CA ALA A 135 0.21 4.08 -8.80
C ALA A 135 -0.88 5.09 -8.38
N GLN A 136 -2.02 4.61 -7.98
CA GLN A 136 -3.04 5.46 -7.38
C GLN A 136 -2.64 5.77 -5.95
N LEU A 137 -2.11 6.97 -5.75
CA LEU A 137 -1.74 7.50 -4.43
C LEU A 137 -2.86 8.40 -3.93
N ASP A 138 -3.43 8.03 -2.80
CA ASP A 138 -4.55 8.72 -2.16
C ASP A 138 -4.18 9.07 -0.71
N PHE A 139 -4.53 10.28 -0.30
CA PHE A 139 -4.29 10.75 1.06
C PHE A 139 -5.63 11.02 1.75
N TYR A 140 -5.75 10.58 3.00
CA TYR A 140 -6.98 10.68 3.76
C TYR A 140 -6.76 11.34 5.13
N ASP A 141 -7.74 12.10 5.56
CA ASP A 141 -7.96 12.35 6.97
C ASP A 141 -8.46 11.05 7.61
N TRP A 142 -7.63 10.41 8.42
CA TRP A 142 -7.87 9.05 8.90
C TRP A 142 -9.16 8.93 9.70
N GLU A 143 -9.28 9.64 10.81
CA GLU A 143 -10.44 9.50 11.71
C GLU A 143 -11.74 9.98 11.10
N ALA A 144 -11.70 10.98 10.22
CA ALA A 144 -12.89 11.45 9.51
C ALA A 144 -13.44 10.42 8.52
N ASN A 145 -12.58 9.52 8.03
CA ASN A 145 -12.93 8.57 6.99
C ASN A 145 -12.94 7.11 7.46
N ALA A 146 -12.03 6.68 8.34
CA ALA A 146 -11.99 5.32 8.85
C ALA A 146 -13.27 4.96 9.62
N LEU A 147 -13.82 3.77 9.30
CA LEU A 147 -15.02 3.26 9.94
C LEU A 147 -14.66 2.28 11.06
N THR A 148 -15.33 2.44 12.18
CA THR A 148 -15.32 1.44 13.24
C THR A 148 -16.17 0.22 12.81
N PRO A 149 -16.07 -0.92 13.49
CA PRO A 149 -16.86 -2.12 13.17
C PRO A 149 -18.38 -1.91 13.15
N ASN A 150 -18.90 -0.86 13.81
CA ASN A 150 -20.31 -0.50 13.76
C ASN A 150 -20.71 0.38 12.57
N GLY A 151 -19.78 0.71 11.66
CA GLY A 151 -20.01 1.48 10.44
C GLY A 151 -20.06 3.00 10.62
N LYS A 152 -19.76 3.53 11.80
CA LYS A 152 -19.62 4.96 12.04
C LYS A 152 -18.16 5.39 11.88
N THR A 153 -17.92 6.65 11.55
CA THR A 153 -16.55 7.16 11.49
C THR A 153 -15.91 7.22 12.86
N VAL A 154 -14.60 6.98 12.93
CA VAL A 154 -13.83 7.12 14.18
C VAL A 154 -14.04 8.52 14.76
N ALA A 155 -13.93 9.57 13.95
CA ALA A 155 -14.14 10.95 14.41
C ALA A 155 -15.50 11.15 15.11
N SER A 156 -16.61 10.66 14.53
CA SER A 156 -17.94 10.81 15.12
C SER A 156 -18.11 10.07 16.45
N GLN A 157 -17.30 9.06 16.70
CA GLN A 157 -17.32 8.30 17.96
C GLN A 157 -16.35 8.82 18.99
N LEU A 158 -15.27 9.50 18.55
CA LEU A 158 -14.38 10.22 19.46
C LEU A 158 -15.09 11.37 20.17
N GLU A 159 -16.03 12.05 19.49
CA GLU A 159 -16.87 13.08 20.10
C GLU A 159 -17.68 12.56 21.31
N THR A 160 -18.01 11.28 21.33
CA THR A 160 -18.72 10.61 22.44
C THR A 160 -17.77 9.81 23.35
N GLN A 161 -16.48 9.92 23.15
CA GLN A 161 -15.44 9.19 23.90
C GLN A 161 -15.65 7.67 23.86
N ASP A 162 -16.12 7.13 22.72
CA ASP A 162 -16.28 5.70 22.53
C ASP A 162 -14.93 4.96 22.67
N PRO A 163 -14.81 3.96 23.57
CA PRO A 163 -13.52 3.30 23.81
C PRO A 163 -12.91 2.65 22.58
N THR A 164 -13.75 2.16 21.64
CA THR A 164 -13.29 1.56 20.40
C THR A 164 -12.66 2.61 19.48
N ALA A 165 -13.31 3.77 19.36
CA ALA A 165 -12.77 4.87 18.56
C ALA A 165 -11.47 5.43 19.13
N VAL A 166 -11.41 5.57 20.47
CA VAL A 166 -10.18 6.00 21.17
C VAL A 166 -9.05 4.98 20.91
N ALA A 167 -9.33 3.69 21.02
CA ALA A 167 -8.32 2.65 20.77
C ALA A 167 -7.83 2.65 19.31
N ILE A 168 -8.74 2.87 18.34
CA ILE A 168 -8.38 2.97 16.93
C ILE A 168 -7.49 4.20 16.70
N SER A 169 -7.88 5.36 17.22
CA SER A 169 -7.10 6.59 17.05
C SER A 169 -5.72 6.49 17.72
N GLN A 170 -5.63 5.91 18.92
CA GLN A 170 -4.35 5.67 19.59
C GLN A 170 -3.50 4.59 18.91
N GLY A 171 -4.13 3.64 18.22
CA GLY A 171 -3.47 2.53 17.53
C GLY A 171 -3.01 2.82 16.11
N SER A 172 -3.43 3.93 15.53
CA SER A 172 -3.17 4.25 14.11
C SER A 172 -1.73 4.66 13.81
N GLY A 173 -0.98 5.13 14.80
CA GLY A 173 0.46 5.42 14.65
C GLY A 173 1.31 4.15 14.78
N ASN A 174 2.43 4.07 14.07
CA ASN A 174 3.41 3.01 14.24
C ASN A 174 3.92 3.00 15.70
N GLY A 175 3.47 2.03 16.49
CA GLY A 175 3.91 1.82 17.87
C GLY A 175 3.05 2.42 18.98
N ALA A 176 1.84 2.89 18.70
CA ALA A 176 0.91 3.33 19.73
C ALA A 176 0.36 2.15 20.58
N PRO A 177 -0.15 2.41 21.83
CA PRO A 177 -0.66 1.37 22.76
C PRO A 177 -1.87 0.64 22.22
N GLY A 178 -2.31 0.43 21.20
CA GLY A 178 -3.36 -0.40 20.60
C GLY A 178 -2.82 -1.22 19.44
N GLY A 179 -1.57 -0.92 19.01
CA GLY A 179 -0.93 -1.49 17.84
C GLY A 179 -1.47 -0.91 16.51
N PRO A 180 -0.70 -1.06 15.42
CA PRO A 180 -1.02 -0.48 14.12
C PRO A 180 -2.27 -1.06 13.45
N PHE A 181 -2.88 -2.08 14.06
CA PHE A 181 -4.05 -2.80 13.51
C PHE A 181 -5.31 -2.63 14.36
N ALA A 182 -5.34 -1.69 15.33
CA ALA A 182 -6.54 -1.42 16.10
C ALA A 182 -7.71 -1.04 15.17
N GLY A 183 -8.83 -1.75 15.30
CA GLY A 183 -10.00 -1.59 14.42
C GLY A 183 -9.89 -2.22 13.03
N SER A 184 -8.78 -2.86 12.69
CA SER A 184 -8.70 -3.68 11.48
C SER A 184 -9.52 -4.96 11.60
N MET A 185 -9.86 -5.52 10.46
CA MET A 185 -10.69 -6.73 10.36
C MET A 185 -10.20 -7.64 9.22
N LYS A 186 -10.70 -8.86 9.17
CA LYS A 186 -10.43 -9.78 8.07
C LYS A 186 -11.13 -9.30 6.79
N LEU A 187 -10.63 -9.72 5.64
CA LEU A 187 -11.13 -9.27 4.34
C LEU A 187 -12.64 -9.42 4.18
N TYR A 188 -13.19 -10.58 4.53
CA TYR A 188 -14.63 -10.83 4.43
C TYR A 188 -15.46 -9.86 5.27
N ASP A 189 -15.03 -9.61 6.52
CA ASP A 189 -15.72 -8.70 7.43
C ASP A 189 -15.61 -7.25 6.95
N ALA A 190 -14.44 -6.85 6.44
CA ALA A 190 -14.22 -5.53 5.87
C ALA A 190 -15.11 -5.29 4.65
N VAL A 191 -15.13 -6.24 3.71
CA VAL A 191 -15.99 -6.14 2.52
C VAL A 191 -17.49 -6.19 2.90
N THR A 192 -17.85 -6.99 3.91
CA THR A 192 -19.22 -7.04 4.43
C THR A 192 -19.63 -5.71 5.05
N LEU A 193 -18.78 -5.09 5.87
CA LEU A 193 -19.02 -3.77 6.44
C LEU A 193 -19.12 -2.71 5.33
N ALA A 194 -18.21 -2.74 4.38
CA ALA A 194 -18.18 -1.80 3.25
C ALA A 194 -19.42 -1.94 2.36
N SER A 195 -19.91 -3.15 2.12
CA SER A 195 -21.09 -3.41 1.28
C SER A 195 -22.40 -2.85 1.87
N LYS A 196 -22.45 -2.63 3.18
CA LYS A 196 -23.59 -2.05 3.89
C LYS A 196 -23.58 -0.51 3.86
N GLN A 197 -22.51 0.11 3.38
CA GLN A 197 -22.44 1.57 3.34
C GLN A 197 -23.32 2.11 2.20
N PRO A 198 -23.95 3.29 2.38
CA PRO A 198 -24.69 3.91 1.29
C PRO A 198 -23.75 4.35 0.16
N PRO A 199 -24.15 4.18 -1.11
CA PRO A 199 -23.35 4.67 -2.23
C PRO A 199 -23.26 6.20 -2.18
N ARG A 200 -22.06 6.72 -2.37
CA ARG A 200 -21.75 8.15 -2.39
C ARG A 200 -20.99 8.50 -3.66
N ALA A 201 -21.40 9.56 -4.32
CA ALA A 201 -20.69 10.12 -5.46
C ALA A 201 -20.19 11.52 -5.10
N SER A 202 -18.90 11.74 -5.25
CA SER A 202 -18.25 13.02 -5.01
C SER A 202 -17.10 13.17 -5.99
N ALA A 203 -16.71 14.41 -6.27
CA ALA A 203 -15.52 14.72 -7.05
C ALA A 203 -14.22 14.29 -6.33
N VAL A 204 -14.30 14.02 -5.04
CA VAL A 204 -13.17 13.58 -4.21
C VAL A 204 -13.12 12.07 -3.99
N ASN A 205 -14.01 11.29 -4.60
CA ASN A 205 -13.90 9.83 -4.54
C ASN A 205 -12.78 9.36 -5.48
N SER A 206 -11.89 8.53 -4.97
CA SER A 206 -10.90 7.85 -5.79
C SER A 206 -11.50 6.68 -6.58
N ARG A 207 -12.63 6.16 -6.11
CA ARG A 207 -13.39 5.07 -6.74
C ARG A 207 -14.63 5.59 -7.43
N ILE A 208 -14.63 5.48 -8.74
CA ILE A 208 -15.77 5.91 -9.58
C ILE A 208 -16.78 4.78 -9.85
N THR A 209 -16.38 3.52 -9.62
CA THR A 209 -17.18 2.32 -9.81
C THR A 209 -17.34 1.53 -8.51
N PRO A 210 -18.43 0.78 -8.32
CA PRO A 210 -18.53 -0.20 -7.23
C PRO A 210 -17.51 -1.33 -7.45
N GLN A 211 -17.14 -2.03 -6.37
CA GLN A 211 -16.26 -3.19 -6.44
C GLN A 211 -17.00 -4.46 -6.07
N TYR A 212 -16.84 -5.48 -6.89
CA TYR A 212 -17.48 -6.78 -6.76
C TYR A 212 -16.47 -7.81 -6.23
N TRP A 213 -16.88 -8.51 -5.21
CA TRP A 213 -16.08 -9.53 -4.53
C TRP A 213 -16.88 -10.81 -4.42
N MET A 214 -16.25 -11.96 -4.54
CA MET A 214 -16.90 -13.25 -4.35
C MET A 214 -16.19 -14.08 -3.29
N PHE A 215 -16.94 -14.51 -2.29
CA PHE A 215 -16.43 -15.28 -1.16
C PHE A 215 -17.09 -16.65 -1.07
N GLY A 216 -16.28 -17.68 -0.82
CA GLY A 216 -16.74 -19.02 -0.48
C GLY A 216 -17.04 -19.15 1.01
N ALA A 217 -17.97 -20.04 1.34
CA ALA A 217 -18.22 -20.41 2.73
C ALA A 217 -17.01 -21.14 3.34
N PRO A 218 -16.78 -21.00 4.66
CA PRO A 218 -15.70 -21.71 5.32
C PRO A 218 -15.72 -23.22 5.07
N GLY A 219 -14.58 -23.80 4.65
CA GLY A 219 -14.44 -25.22 4.39
C GLY A 219 -15.21 -25.76 3.18
N SER A 220 -15.70 -24.87 2.29
CA SER A 220 -16.39 -25.31 1.07
C SER A 220 -15.43 -25.87 0.01
N ALA A 221 -15.93 -26.75 -0.85
CA ALA A 221 -15.17 -27.27 -1.99
C ALA A 221 -14.67 -26.16 -2.92
N ALA A 222 -15.39 -25.05 -3.02
CA ALA A 222 -14.96 -23.88 -3.79
C ALA A 222 -13.71 -23.22 -3.19
N CYS A 223 -13.59 -23.15 -1.87
CA CYS A 223 -12.38 -22.65 -1.20
C CYS A 223 -11.17 -23.58 -1.47
N GLU A 224 -11.38 -24.87 -1.46
CA GLU A 224 -10.33 -25.84 -1.83
C GLU A 224 -9.91 -25.72 -3.30
N ALA A 225 -10.88 -25.54 -4.19
CA ALA A 225 -10.61 -25.33 -5.62
C ALA A 225 -9.83 -24.04 -5.86
N ALA A 226 -10.23 -22.92 -5.22
CA ALA A 226 -9.52 -21.66 -5.31
C ALA A 226 -8.08 -21.77 -4.80
N ALA A 227 -7.85 -22.44 -3.68
CA ALA A 227 -6.52 -22.69 -3.13
C ALA A 227 -5.65 -23.54 -4.10
N LYS A 228 -6.20 -24.56 -4.73
CA LYS A 228 -5.50 -25.37 -5.73
C LYS A 228 -5.16 -24.59 -7.00
N ALA A 229 -5.96 -23.59 -7.34
CA ALA A 229 -5.72 -22.70 -8.48
C ALA A 229 -4.68 -21.60 -8.20
N GLY A 230 -4.03 -21.59 -7.03
CA GLY A 230 -3.00 -20.65 -6.64
C GLY A 230 -3.44 -19.57 -5.65
N GLY A 231 -4.66 -19.65 -5.14
CA GLY A 231 -5.13 -18.86 -4.01
C GLY A 231 -4.56 -19.36 -2.68
N THR A 232 -4.76 -18.58 -1.62
CA THR A 232 -4.29 -18.93 -0.28
C THR A 232 -5.28 -19.90 0.38
N VAL A 233 -4.75 -20.84 1.17
CA VAL A 233 -5.58 -21.77 1.95
C VAL A 233 -6.28 -20.98 3.06
N SER A 234 -7.61 -20.94 3.05
CA SER A 234 -8.39 -20.34 4.13
C SER A 234 -8.16 -21.10 5.44
N THR A 235 -7.92 -20.36 6.53
CA THR A 235 -7.91 -20.96 7.87
C THR A 235 -9.30 -21.46 8.25
N ALA A 236 -9.35 -22.53 9.06
CA ALA A 236 -10.61 -23.11 9.49
C ALA A 236 -11.55 -22.04 10.08
N GLY A 237 -12.79 -22.02 9.62
CA GLY A 237 -13.81 -21.08 10.08
C GLY A 237 -13.84 -19.71 9.40
N GLN A 238 -12.94 -19.42 8.46
CA GLN A 238 -12.93 -18.15 7.72
C GLN A 238 -13.48 -18.33 6.29
N HIS A 239 -14.18 -17.29 5.78
CA HIS A 239 -14.53 -17.18 4.39
C HIS A 239 -13.26 -17.01 3.53
N CYS A 240 -13.18 -17.73 2.42
CA CYS A 240 -12.09 -17.56 1.46
C CYS A 240 -12.48 -16.57 0.37
N LEU A 241 -11.50 -15.85 -0.18
CA LEU A 241 -11.69 -15.08 -1.40
C LEU A 241 -11.68 -16.05 -2.59
N LEU A 242 -12.79 -16.13 -3.31
CA LEU A 242 -12.89 -16.89 -4.57
C LEU A 242 -12.43 -16.07 -5.76
N ASN A 243 -12.82 -14.79 -5.80
CA ASN A 243 -12.42 -13.86 -6.86
C ASN A 243 -12.71 -12.40 -6.48
N GLY A 244 -11.99 -11.45 -7.11
CA GLY A 244 -12.16 -10.00 -6.93
C GLY A 244 -10.95 -9.32 -6.29
N PRO A 245 -10.98 -7.96 -6.19
CA PRO A 245 -12.08 -7.08 -6.61
C PRO A 245 -12.14 -6.84 -8.13
N TYR A 246 -13.35 -6.65 -8.64
CA TYR A 246 -13.61 -6.23 -10.03
C TYR A 246 -14.62 -5.07 -10.06
N ASP A 247 -14.50 -4.23 -11.07
CA ASP A 247 -15.39 -3.06 -11.23
C ASP A 247 -16.78 -3.43 -11.76
N ASN A 248 -17.00 -4.68 -12.17
CA ASN A 248 -18.30 -5.17 -12.61
C ASN A 248 -18.47 -6.67 -12.36
N ARG A 249 -19.75 -7.07 -12.27
CA ARG A 249 -20.14 -8.46 -12.01
C ARG A 249 -19.71 -9.42 -13.13
N HIS A 250 -19.74 -8.99 -14.38
CA HIS A 250 -19.37 -9.84 -15.52
C HIS A 250 -17.87 -10.23 -15.44
N ALA A 251 -16.98 -9.25 -15.21
CA ALA A 251 -15.55 -9.51 -15.04
C ALA A 251 -15.28 -10.43 -13.84
N LEU A 252 -15.99 -10.24 -12.72
CA LEU A 252 -15.89 -11.13 -11.56
C LEU A 252 -16.21 -12.58 -11.94
N LEU A 253 -17.29 -12.82 -12.69
CA LEU A 253 -17.75 -14.17 -13.02
C LEU A 253 -16.97 -14.83 -14.14
N THR A 254 -16.43 -14.05 -15.08
CA THR A 254 -15.56 -14.59 -16.16
C THR A 254 -14.14 -14.91 -15.70
N GLY A 255 -13.68 -14.30 -14.61
CA GLY A 255 -12.36 -14.52 -14.02
C GLY A 255 -12.32 -15.57 -12.91
N LEU A 256 -13.37 -16.39 -12.75
CA LEU A 256 -13.40 -17.41 -11.69
C LEU A 256 -12.28 -18.44 -11.86
N PRO A 257 -11.65 -18.89 -10.75
CA PRO A 257 -10.68 -19.97 -10.78
C PRO A 257 -11.26 -21.27 -11.29
N ALA A 258 -10.42 -22.13 -11.83
CA ALA A 258 -10.84 -23.46 -12.29
C ALA A 258 -11.49 -24.26 -11.15
N GLY A 259 -12.65 -24.83 -11.42
CA GLY A 259 -13.41 -25.62 -10.44
C GLY A 259 -14.31 -24.78 -9.51
N VAL A 260 -14.42 -23.47 -9.73
CA VAL A 260 -15.33 -22.57 -9.00
C VAL A 260 -16.46 -22.14 -9.95
N SER A 261 -17.71 -22.30 -9.52
CA SER A 261 -18.91 -21.88 -10.24
C SER A 261 -19.52 -20.60 -9.68
N PRO A 262 -20.29 -19.83 -10.46
CA PRO A 262 -20.96 -18.62 -9.97
C PRO A 262 -21.91 -18.82 -8.78
N SER A 263 -22.40 -20.04 -8.58
CA SER A 263 -23.29 -20.43 -7.47
C SER A 263 -22.55 -20.81 -6.18
N ASP A 264 -21.22 -20.95 -6.22
CA ASP A 264 -20.44 -21.51 -5.11
C ASP A 264 -20.07 -20.48 -4.04
N GLY A 265 -20.39 -19.22 -4.28
CA GLY A 265 -20.02 -18.15 -3.34
C GLY A 265 -21.03 -17.02 -3.27
N GLN A 266 -20.83 -16.22 -2.22
CA GLN A 266 -21.56 -14.98 -1.99
C GLN A 266 -20.88 -13.83 -2.71
N ILE A 267 -21.63 -13.07 -3.51
CA ILE A 267 -21.16 -11.83 -4.12
C ILE A 267 -21.51 -10.66 -3.21
N LEU A 268 -20.48 -9.95 -2.77
CA LEU A 268 -20.58 -8.69 -2.03
C LEU A 268 -20.17 -7.53 -2.93
N VAL A 269 -20.91 -6.41 -2.82
CA VAL A 269 -20.66 -5.22 -3.64
C VAL A 269 -20.31 -4.06 -2.72
N VAL A 270 -19.08 -3.61 -2.77
CA VAL A 270 -18.65 -2.37 -2.11
C VAL A 270 -19.11 -1.21 -2.96
N PRO A 271 -19.98 -0.32 -2.46
CA PRO A 271 -20.48 0.80 -3.25
C PRO A 271 -19.38 1.85 -3.47
N ARG A 272 -19.50 2.63 -4.55
CA ARG A 272 -18.64 3.80 -4.75
C ARG A 272 -18.75 4.77 -3.56
N GLY A 273 -17.66 5.43 -3.23
CA GLY A 273 -17.58 6.30 -2.05
C GLY A 273 -17.24 5.56 -0.76
N THR A 274 -16.92 4.27 -0.89
CA THR A 274 -16.33 3.44 0.18
C THR A 274 -15.14 2.69 -0.38
N VAL A 275 -14.07 2.59 0.40
CA VAL A 275 -12.84 1.88 0.02
C VAL A 275 -12.45 0.90 1.13
N VAL A 276 -11.96 -0.27 0.70
CA VAL A 276 -11.33 -1.26 1.59
C VAL A 276 -9.83 -1.16 1.38
N LEU A 277 -9.09 -0.79 2.42
CA LEU A 277 -7.64 -0.65 2.40
C LEU A 277 -6.99 -1.78 3.17
N GLN A 278 -6.02 -2.43 2.56
CA GLN A 278 -5.16 -3.38 3.28
C GLN A 278 -4.29 -2.61 4.27
N ALA A 279 -4.16 -3.13 5.49
CA ALA A 279 -3.31 -2.56 6.52
C ALA A 279 -1.83 -2.53 6.07
N ILE A 280 -1.03 -1.71 6.72
CA ILE A 280 0.38 -1.51 6.39
C ILE A 280 1.09 -2.86 6.29
N PRO A 281 1.69 -3.19 5.14
CA PRO A 281 2.40 -4.45 4.98
C PRO A 281 3.67 -4.46 5.82
N ALA A 282 4.09 -5.64 6.26
CA ALA A 282 5.35 -5.81 6.98
C ALA A 282 6.58 -5.39 6.14
N SER A 283 6.46 -5.47 4.83
CA SER A 283 7.47 -5.02 3.88
C SER A 283 6.81 -4.50 2.59
N PHE A 284 7.23 -3.34 2.13
CA PHE A 284 6.79 -2.79 0.84
C PHE A 284 7.28 -3.64 -0.34
N SER A 285 8.47 -4.22 -0.23
CA SER A 285 9.08 -5.05 -1.27
C SER A 285 8.44 -6.43 -1.42
N ASN A 286 7.75 -6.91 -0.38
CA ASN A 286 7.05 -8.19 -0.39
C ASN A 286 5.69 -8.04 0.32
N PRO A 287 4.72 -7.39 -0.32
CA PRO A 287 3.43 -7.13 0.30
C PRO A 287 2.68 -8.45 0.53
N THR A 288 2.02 -8.54 1.67
CA THR A 288 1.11 -9.66 1.98
C THR A 288 0.02 -9.76 0.90
N PRO A 289 -0.23 -10.93 0.31
CA PRO A 289 -1.33 -11.12 -0.62
C PRO A 289 -2.68 -10.73 0.00
N ILE A 290 -3.60 -10.26 -0.83
CA ILE A 290 -4.92 -9.78 -0.36
C ILE A 290 -5.75 -10.91 0.25
N ASP A 291 -5.58 -12.12 -0.22
CA ASP A 291 -6.25 -13.34 0.21
C ASP A 291 -5.50 -14.07 1.34
N ASP A 292 -4.38 -13.52 1.83
CA ASP A 292 -3.63 -14.10 2.94
C ASP A 292 -4.47 -14.06 4.23
N PRO A 293 -4.63 -15.18 4.95
CA PRO A 293 -5.40 -15.22 6.20
C PRO A 293 -4.91 -14.28 7.30
N SER A 294 -3.62 -13.89 7.27
CA SER A 294 -3.05 -12.93 8.22
C SER A 294 -3.35 -11.48 7.85
N ALA A 295 -3.69 -11.19 6.59
CA ALA A 295 -3.96 -9.85 6.10
C ALA A 295 -5.08 -9.16 6.91
N GLN A 296 -4.90 -7.88 7.17
CA GLN A 296 -5.81 -7.02 7.91
C GLN A 296 -6.28 -5.89 7.01
N PHE A 297 -7.50 -5.41 7.24
CA PHE A 297 -8.14 -4.42 6.39
C PHE A 297 -8.87 -3.37 7.22
N PHE A 298 -8.92 -2.17 6.67
CA PHE A 298 -9.74 -1.07 7.16
C PHE A 298 -10.76 -0.69 6.10
N VAL A 299 -11.89 -0.17 6.55
CA VAL A 299 -12.92 0.39 5.67
C VAL A 299 -12.97 1.91 5.87
N LEU A 300 -12.89 2.66 4.79
CA LEU A 300 -12.94 4.12 4.83
C LEU A 300 -14.06 4.65 3.93
N LYS A 301 -14.60 5.82 4.30
CA LYS A 301 -15.27 6.68 3.33
C LYS A 301 -14.21 7.16 2.34
N ASP A 302 -14.49 7.06 1.05
CA ASP A 302 -13.55 7.44 0.00
C ASP A 302 -13.59 8.96 -0.27
N ASN A 303 -13.18 9.73 0.74
CA ASN A 303 -13.03 11.18 0.63
C ASN A 303 -11.54 11.52 0.60
N VAL A 304 -10.95 11.44 -0.60
CA VAL A 304 -9.54 11.73 -0.81
C VAL A 304 -9.28 13.21 -0.59
N ALA A 305 -8.34 13.53 0.29
CA ALA A 305 -7.93 14.90 0.57
C ALA A 305 -6.91 15.41 -0.45
N ILE A 306 -5.97 14.55 -0.85
CA ILE A 306 -4.93 14.87 -1.83
C ILE A 306 -4.75 13.65 -2.73
N TYR A 307 -4.63 13.88 -4.02
CA TYR A 307 -4.34 12.84 -5.01
C TYR A 307 -2.85 12.79 -5.35
N GLY A 308 -2.39 11.64 -5.84
CA GLY A 308 -1.04 11.51 -6.39
C GLY A 308 -0.71 12.49 -7.51
N SER A 309 -1.71 13.01 -8.24
CA SER A 309 -1.53 14.09 -9.21
C SER A 309 -1.21 15.47 -8.61
N ASP A 310 -1.39 15.63 -7.31
CA ASP A 310 -1.09 16.87 -6.58
C ASP A 310 0.30 16.87 -5.94
N ILE A 311 1.06 15.77 -6.08
CA ILE A 311 2.48 15.71 -5.71
C ILE A 311 3.38 16.08 -6.88
N ALA A 312 4.62 16.45 -6.59
CA ALA A 312 5.62 16.88 -7.57
C ALA A 312 7.02 16.34 -7.22
N ASN A 313 7.80 16.01 -8.23
CA ASN A 313 9.21 15.64 -8.10
C ASN A 313 9.48 14.54 -7.05
N PRO A 314 8.81 13.39 -7.10
CA PRO A 314 9.10 12.31 -6.17
C PRO A 314 10.51 11.75 -6.44
N GLU A 315 11.29 11.60 -5.36
CA GLU A 315 12.66 11.12 -5.40
C GLU A 315 12.94 10.15 -4.24
N GLN A 316 13.71 9.11 -4.53
CA GLN A 316 14.25 8.27 -3.46
C GLN A 316 15.41 9.01 -2.79
N ARG A 317 15.37 9.03 -1.47
CA ARG A 317 16.46 9.53 -0.63
C ARG A 317 16.76 8.55 0.50
N SER A 318 17.73 8.90 1.32
CA SER A 318 17.97 8.24 2.60
C SER A 318 17.81 9.27 3.69
N ASP A 319 17.03 8.93 4.69
CA ASP A 319 16.87 9.77 5.89
C ASP A 319 18.26 10.05 6.49
N PRO A 320 18.67 11.30 6.63
CA PRO A 320 19.99 11.66 7.13
C PRO A 320 20.25 11.23 8.58
N ASN A 321 19.22 10.95 9.36
CA ASN A 321 19.36 10.58 10.77
C ASN A 321 19.42 9.05 10.97
N THR A 322 18.62 8.31 10.19
CA THR A 322 18.49 6.85 10.33
C THR A 322 19.21 6.09 9.23
N GLY A 323 19.51 6.74 8.09
CA GLY A 323 20.04 6.12 6.89
C GLY A 323 19.04 5.22 6.16
N THR A 324 17.78 5.18 6.62
CA THR A 324 16.72 4.36 5.99
C THR A 324 16.28 4.98 4.66
N PRO A 325 16.03 4.16 3.62
CA PRO A 325 15.48 4.66 2.37
C PRO A 325 14.06 5.20 2.54
N ASP A 326 13.79 6.35 1.93
CA ASP A 326 12.49 7.01 1.88
C ASP A 326 12.18 7.53 0.47
N VAL A 327 10.98 8.07 0.28
CA VAL A 327 10.57 8.77 -0.93
C VAL A 327 10.10 10.17 -0.56
N THR A 328 10.88 11.18 -0.92
CA THR A 328 10.54 12.58 -0.73
C THR A 328 9.82 13.13 -1.95
N PHE A 329 8.91 14.08 -1.76
CA PHE A 329 8.20 14.77 -2.84
C PHE A 329 7.74 16.16 -2.42
N GLY A 330 7.60 17.05 -3.40
CA GLY A 330 6.93 18.32 -3.24
C GLY A 330 5.44 18.22 -3.54
N PHE A 331 4.74 19.34 -3.40
CA PHE A 331 3.33 19.46 -3.78
C PHE A 331 3.14 20.49 -4.90
N SER A 332 2.13 20.28 -5.73
CA SER A 332 1.59 21.32 -6.62
C SER A 332 1.02 22.46 -5.79
N SER A 333 0.75 23.61 -6.40
CA SER A 333 0.11 24.73 -5.69
C SER A 333 -1.25 24.37 -5.09
N LYS A 334 -1.98 23.44 -5.73
CA LYS A 334 -3.22 22.90 -5.19
C LYS A 334 -2.90 21.95 -4.02
N GLY A 335 -1.98 21.01 -4.21
CA GLY A 335 -1.59 20.05 -3.19
C GLY A 335 -1.11 20.70 -1.89
N LYS A 336 -0.33 21.79 -1.97
CA LYS A 336 0.09 22.58 -0.79
C LYS A 336 -1.09 23.08 0.05
N ARG A 337 -2.07 23.69 -0.63
CA ARG A 337 -3.26 24.20 0.07
C ARG A 337 -4.08 23.08 0.70
N GLU A 338 -4.30 22.00 -0.06
CA GLU A 338 -5.06 20.85 0.45
C GLU A 338 -4.34 20.17 1.62
N PHE A 339 -3.01 20.06 1.55
CA PHE A 339 -2.20 19.51 2.64
C PHE A 339 -2.30 20.35 3.92
N GLN A 340 -2.18 21.67 3.79
CA GLN A 340 -2.35 22.57 4.93
C GLN A 340 -3.77 22.48 5.49
N ASN A 341 -4.79 22.48 4.64
CA ASN A 341 -6.19 22.42 5.06
C ASN A 341 -6.52 21.10 5.77
N VAL A 342 -6.12 19.97 5.22
CA VAL A 342 -6.42 18.67 5.83
C VAL A 342 -5.68 18.50 7.16
N THR A 343 -4.40 18.89 7.23
CA THR A 343 -3.62 18.80 8.48
C THR A 343 -4.12 19.78 9.53
N ALA A 344 -4.66 20.97 9.16
CA ALA A 344 -5.32 21.90 10.06
C ALA A 344 -6.62 21.30 10.63
N ASN A 345 -7.45 20.67 9.79
CA ASN A 345 -8.68 20.01 10.24
C ASN A 345 -8.38 18.86 11.21
N ILE A 346 -7.34 18.06 10.91
CA ILE A 346 -6.86 16.97 11.77
C ILE A 346 -6.38 17.53 13.11
N ALA A 347 -5.56 18.59 13.10
CA ALA A 347 -5.04 19.26 14.30
C ALA A 347 -6.18 19.81 15.17
N HIS A 348 -7.11 20.54 14.55
CA HIS A 348 -8.26 21.12 15.26
C HIS A 348 -9.12 20.04 15.93
N ARG A 349 -9.39 18.94 15.24
CA ARG A 349 -10.12 17.80 15.83
C ARG A 349 -9.34 17.17 16.98
N GLY A 350 -8.02 16.99 16.83
CA GLY A 350 -7.15 16.48 17.89
C GLY A 350 -7.21 17.33 19.16
N ASP A 351 -7.24 18.65 19.02
CA ASP A 351 -7.43 19.59 20.14
C ASP A 351 -8.80 19.41 20.81
N LEU A 352 -9.87 19.35 20.02
CA LEU A 352 -11.25 19.23 20.51
C LEU A 352 -11.53 17.92 21.29
N VAL A 353 -10.96 16.80 20.84
CA VAL A 353 -11.22 15.48 21.46
C VAL A 353 -10.26 15.16 22.60
N SER A 354 -9.19 15.94 22.77
CA SER A 354 -8.22 15.77 23.85
C SER A 354 -8.76 16.31 25.17
N SER A 355 -8.41 15.64 26.26
CA SER A 355 -8.80 16.03 27.63
C SER A 355 -7.55 16.33 28.46
N PRO A 356 -7.67 17.05 29.61
CA PRO A 356 -6.56 17.23 30.51
C PRO A 356 -5.92 15.89 30.90
N GLY A 357 -4.63 15.74 30.60
CA GLY A 357 -3.88 14.51 30.85
C GLY A 357 -3.97 13.44 29.74
N GLN A 358 -4.83 13.62 28.72
CA GLN A 358 -4.93 12.72 27.56
C GLN A 358 -4.83 13.50 26.26
N THR A 359 -3.71 13.36 25.54
CA THR A 359 -3.52 13.94 24.22
C THR A 359 -3.93 12.90 23.18
N LEU A 360 -4.93 13.22 22.35
CA LEU A 360 -5.43 12.40 21.24
C LEU A 360 -5.08 13.07 19.92
N ASN A 361 -3.81 12.96 19.52
CA ASN A 361 -3.42 13.35 18.17
C ASN A 361 -4.20 12.54 17.13
N GLN A 362 -4.59 13.22 16.07
CA GLN A 362 -5.32 12.61 14.96
C GLN A 362 -4.38 12.39 13.78
N HIS A 363 -4.77 11.57 12.80
CA HIS A 363 -3.85 11.01 11.83
C HIS A 363 -4.19 11.37 10.39
N PHE A 364 -3.14 11.31 9.59
CA PHE A 364 -3.16 11.48 8.14
C PHE A 364 -2.71 10.18 7.50
N ALA A 365 -3.54 9.58 6.66
CA ALA A 365 -3.23 8.30 6.05
C ALA A 365 -2.79 8.44 4.59
N VAL A 366 -1.79 7.68 4.20
CA VAL A 366 -1.30 7.56 2.82
C VAL A 366 -1.54 6.14 2.33
N ALA A 367 -2.23 6.01 1.22
CA ALA A 367 -2.52 4.73 0.60
C ALA A 367 -2.08 4.70 -0.87
N LEU A 368 -1.50 3.59 -1.30
CA LEU A 368 -1.14 3.29 -2.68
C LEU A 368 -1.87 2.04 -3.14
N ASP A 369 -2.65 2.13 -4.19
CA ASP A 369 -3.38 0.99 -4.78
C ASP A 369 -4.17 0.18 -3.74
N ASN A 370 -4.89 0.87 -2.83
CA ASN A 370 -5.66 0.31 -1.71
C ASN A 370 -4.83 -0.36 -0.61
N ARG A 371 -3.56 -0.02 -0.50
CA ARG A 371 -2.71 -0.45 0.61
C ARG A 371 -2.26 0.78 1.38
N LEU A 372 -2.43 0.76 2.69
CA LEU A 372 -1.85 1.78 3.54
C LEU A 372 -0.33 1.68 3.48
N ILE A 373 0.34 2.81 3.33
CA ILE A 373 1.80 2.92 3.39
C ILE A 373 2.22 3.43 4.77
N THR A 374 1.54 4.48 5.24
CA THR A 374 1.84 5.11 6.53
C THR A 374 0.59 5.84 7.05
N VAL A 375 0.52 5.98 8.37
CA VAL A 375 -0.56 6.70 9.07
C VAL A 375 0.05 7.58 10.17
N PRO A 376 0.80 8.64 9.81
CA PRO A 376 1.41 9.54 10.77
C PRO A 376 0.36 10.39 11.49
N PHE A 377 0.63 10.77 12.74
CA PHE A 377 -0.20 11.69 13.46
C PHE A 377 0.22 13.15 13.22
N ILE A 378 -0.72 14.06 13.41
CA ILE A 378 -0.49 15.51 13.41
C ILE A 378 -0.48 15.98 14.86
N ASP A 379 0.65 16.50 15.32
CA ASP A 379 0.74 17.13 16.64
C ASP A 379 0.04 18.48 16.60
N PHE A 380 -1.19 18.52 17.15
CA PHE A 380 -2.02 19.73 17.12
C PHE A 380 -1.44 20.88 17.97
N LYS A 381 -0.61 20.57 18.97
CA LYS A 381 0.06 21.60 19.78
C LYS A 381 1.17 22.30 19.01
N GLN A 382 1.83 21.55 18.14
CA GLN A 382 2.90 22.09 17.30
C GLN A 382 2.37 22.69 16.01
N TYR A 383 1.32 22.10 15.41
CA TYR A 383 0.75 22.51 14.14
C TYR A 383 -0.74 22.84 14.24
N PRO A 384 -1.16 23.78 15.09
CA PRO A 384 -2.57 24.10 15.31
C PRO A 384 -3.28 24.60 14.04
N ASN A 385 -2.53 25.17 13.09
CA ASN A 385 -3.03 25.70 11.82
C ASN A 385 -2.65 24.80 10.62
N GLY A 386 -2.32 23.53 10.89
CA GLY A 386 -1.86 22.59 9.87
C GLY A 386 -0.39 22.76 9.50
N ILE A 387 0.09 21.87 8.65
CA ILE A 387 1.47 21.85 8.16
C ILE A 387 1.53 22.54 6.81
N ASN A 388 2.40 23.53 6.67
CA ASN A 388 2.65 24.17 5.39
C ASN A 388 3.31 23.17 4.42
N GLY A 389 2.68 22.97 3.26
CA GLY A 389 3.17 22.06 2.21
C GLY A 389 4.31 22.60 1.35
N ASP A 390 4.89 23.79 1.66
CA ASP A 390 5.95 24.41 0.85
C ASP A 390 7.22 23.58 0.81
N ASN A 391 7.50 22.82 1.85
CA ASN A 391 8.69 22.01 1.97
C ASN A 391 8.49 20.55 1.47
N GLY A 392 7.30 20.24 0.98
CA GLY A 392 6.96 18.88 0.58
C GLY A 392 6.70 17.94 1.76
N ALA A 393 6.80 16.66 1.52
CA ALA A 393 6.68 15.59 2.49
C ALA A 393 7.51 14.38 2.08
N ASP A 394 7.66 13.43 2.98
CA ASP A 394 8.30 12.15 2.73
C ASP A 394 7.37 10.99 3.08
N ILE A 395 7.55 9.89 2.37
CA ILE A 395 6.95 8.61 2.69
C ILE A 395 8.05 7.73 3.24
N ALA A 396 8.06 7.59 4.55
CA ALA A 396 8.96 6.67 5.26
C ALA A 396 8.26 5.32 5.48
N GLY A 397 9.05 4.25 5.50
CA GLY A 397 8.52 2.89 5.72
C GLY A 397 9.63 1.84 5.64
N SER A 398 9.25 0.57 5.63
CA SER A 398 10.20 -0.54 5.49
C SER A 398 10.67 -0.70 4.03
N PHE A 399 11.30 0.35 3.47
CA PHE A 399 11.81 0.34 2.11
C PHE A 399 13.24 -0.19 2.04
N THR A 400 13.53 -0.88 0.95
CA THR A 400 14.89 -1.02 0.42
C THR A 400 15.16 0.15 -0.54
N ILE A 401 16.44 0.44 -0.84
CA ILE A 401 16.79 1.46 -1.85
C ILE A 401 16.10 1.17 -3.19
N SER A 402 16.01 -0.10 -3.59
CA SER A 402 15.34 -0.48 -4.84
C SER A 402 13.83 -0.18 -4.77
N SER A 403 13.13 -0.62 -3.73
CA SER A 403 11.69 -0.41 -3.62
C SER A 403 11.30 1.06 -3.46
N ALA A 404 12.14 1.88 -2.81
CA ALA A 404 11.94 3.33 -2.75
C ALA A 404 12.15 3.99 -4.13
N LYS A 405 13.15 3.55 -4.91
CA LYS A 405 13.34 3.99 -6.31
C LYS A 405 12.16 3.61 -7.20
N ASP A 406 11.67 2.37 -7.07
CA ASP A 406 10.51 1.89 -7.83
C ASP A 406 9.28 2.72 -7.49
N LEU A 407 9.03 2.99 -6.20
CA LEU A 407 7.93 3.84 -5.75
C LEU A 407 8.08 5.28 -6.29
N ALA A 408 9.25 5.90 -6.15
CA ALA A 408 9.49 7.24 -6.69
C ALA A 408 9.27 7.31 -8.20
N THR A 409 9.70 6.27 -8.94
CA THR A 409 9.50 6.14 -10.38
C THR A 409 8.01 6.04 -10.73
N ILE A 410 7.28 5.14 -10.04
CA ILE A 410 5.85 4.96 -10.23
C ILE A 410 5.09 6.26 -9.99
N LEU A 411 5.40 6.96 -8.90
CA LEU A 411 4.75 8.22 -8.55
C LEU A 411 5.08 9.36 -9.53
N ARG A 412 6.30 9.39 -10.06
CA ARG A 412 6.74 10.41 -11.02
C ARG A 412 5.95 10.40 -12.32
N TYR A 413 5.65 9.21 -12.82
CA TYR A 413 4.94 9.04 -14.09
C TYR A 413 3.42 8.92 -13.92
N GLY A 414 2.95 8.91 -12.70
CA GLY A 414 1.53 8.96 -12.34
C GLY A 414 0.75 7.65 -12.57
N PRO A 415 -0.56 7.68 -12.30
CA PRO A 415 -1.39 6.49 -12.31
C PRO A 415 -1.70 6.00 -13.73
N LEU A 416 -1.76 4.67 -13.88
CA LEU A 416 -2.25 4.04 -15.11
C LEU A 416 -3.77 4.19 -15.21
N PRO A 417 -4.29 4.61 -16.39
CA PRO A 417 -5.74 4.72 -16.62
C PRO A 417 -6.42 3.36 -16.87
N VAL A 418 -5.69 2.27 -16.77
CA VAL A 418 -6.17 0.89 -16.96
C VAL A 418 -5.58 -0.02 -15.90
N THR A 419 -6.20 -1.17 -15.68
CA THR A 419 -5.62 -2.27 -14.93
C THR A 419 -4.91 -3.22 -15.90
N LEU A 420 -3.71 -3.65 -15.53
CA LEU A 420 -2.89 -4.58 -16.32
C LEU A 420 -2.70 -5.88 -15.55
N THR A 421 -3.09 -6.99 -16.15
CA THR A 421 -2.91 -8.33 -15.60
C THR A 421 -2.04 -9.17 -16.51
N VAL A 422 -1.19 -10.03 -15.94
CA VAL A 422 -0.34 -10.93 -16.74
C VAL A 422 -1.22 -11.87 -17.56
N LYS A 423 -0.92 -11.98 -18.84
CA LYS A 423 -1.49 -13.02 -19.68
C LYS A 423 -0.72 -14.32 -19.40
N GLY A 424 -1.45 -15.31 -18.93
CA GLY A 424 -0.92 -16.66 -18.65
C GLY A 424 -0.44 -17.38 -19.91
#